data_16175503766d99ecd1d8ef46c2f9e923
#
_entry.id   16175503766d99ecd1d8ef46c2f9e923
#
_cell.length_a   1.000
_cell.length_b   1.000
_cell.length_c   1.000
_cell.angle_alpha   90.00
_cell.angle_beta   90.00
_cell.angle_gamma   90.00
#
_symmetry.space_group_name_H-M   'P 1'
#
loop_
_entity.id
_entity.type
_entity.pdbx_description
1 polymer ?
#
loop_
_entity_poly.entity_id
_entity_poly.type
_entity_poly.pdbx_seq_one_letter_code
_entity_poly.pdbx_strand_id
1 'polypeptide(L)'
;EYVDVGLSRSIDGGKNWEKMRLPLSFGEYGGLPKAQNGVGDPSILVDTKTNTVWVVAAWTHGMGNQRAWWSSHPGMDLNHTAQLVLAKSTDDGKTWSKPINITEQVKDPSWYFLLQGPGRGITMSDGTLVFPTQFIDSTRVPNAGIMYSKDRGKTWKMHNMARTNTTEAQVAEIEPGVLMLNMRDNRGGSRAIAITKDLGETWTEHPSSRQALQEPVCMASLIHVDAKDNILNKDILLFSNPNTTKGRNHITIKASLDKGFTWLPEHQLMLDEAEGWGYSCLTMIDKETIGILYESSVAHITFQAIKLTDIIKE
;
A
#
# COMPACT_ATOMS: atom_id res chain seq x y z
N GLU A 1 16.48 14.25 -0.11
CA GLU A 1 15.58 14.26 -1.27
C GLU A 1 14.35 15.10 -0.95
N TYR A 2 14.02 16.07 -1.81
CA TYR A 2 12.86 16.92 -1.60
C TYR A 2 11.61 16.26 -2.16
N VAL A 3 10.77 15.73 -1.29
CA VAL A 3 9.52 15.05 -1.61
C VAL A 3 8.44 15.47 -0.61
N ASP A 4 7.23 15.68 -1.10
CA ASP A 4 6.02 15.87 -0.28
C ASP A 4 4.94 14.89 -0.76
N VAL A 5 3.97 14.58 0.11
CA VAL A 5 2.81 13.80 -0.30
C VAL A 5 1.81 14.70 -1.01
N GLY A 6 1.64 14.48 -2.32
CA GLY A 6 0.63 15.14 -3.14
C GLY A 6 -0.68 14.36 -3.18
N LEU A 7 -1.80 15.07 -3.15
CA LEU A 7 -3.15 14.52 -3.26
C LEU A 7 -3.95 15.28 -4.32
N SER A 8 -4.49 14.58 -5.29
CA SER A 8 -5.58 15.07 -6.17
C SER A 8 -6.82 14.22 -5.95
N ARG A 9 -8.00 14.86 -5.99
CA ARG A 9 -9.28 14.20 -5.73
C ARG A 9 -10.17 14.31 -6.97
N SER A 10 -10.88 13.22 -7.27
CA SER A 10 -11.99 13.20 -8.22
C SER A 10 -13.29 12.88 -7.51
N ILE A 11 -14.40 13.50 -7.93
CA ILE A 11 -15.75 13.25 -7.42
C ILE A 11 -16.69 12.73 -8.50
N ASP A 12 -16.17 12.43 -9.67
CA ASP A 12 -16.93 12.04 -10.87
C ASP A 12 -16.37 10.76 -11.54
N GLY A 13 -15.76 9.88 -10.74
CA GLY A 13 -15.22 8.63 -11.23
C GLY A 13 -13.92 8.77 -12.03
N GLY A 14 -13.12 9.80 -11.76
CA GLY A 14 -11.83 10.02 -12.39
C GLY A 14 -11.88 10.82 -13.71
N LYS A 15 -13.04 11.37 -14.08
CA LYS A 15 -13.17 12.18 -15.29
C LYS A 15 -12.50 13.55 -15.15
N ASN A 16 -12.63 14.14 -13.96
CA ASN A 16 -11.99 15.40 -13.61
C ASN A 16 -11.27 15.27 -12.26
N TRP A 17 -10.13 15.96 -12.14
CA TRP A 17 -9.31 15.95 -10.94
C TRP A 17 -9.14 17.36 -10.40
N GLU A 18 -9.34 17.52 -9.09
CA GLU A 18 -9.09 18.78 -8.40
C GLU A 18 -7.59 19.10 -8.38
N LYS A 19 -7.28 20.40 -8.19
CA LYS A 19 -5.91 20.85 -8.00
C LYS A 19 -5.24 20.11 -6.84
N MET A 20 -4.01 19.68 -7.05
CA MET A 20 -3.19 19.00 -6.05
C MET A 20 -3.05 19.80 -4.75
N ARG A 21 -3.17 19.12 -3.63
CA ARG A 21 -2.94 19.59 -2.25
C ARG A 21 -1.83 18.76 -1.61
N LEU A 22 -1.32 19.23 -0.48
CA LEU A 22 -0.26 18.54 0.28
C LEU A 22 -0.81 18.11 1.65
N PRO A 23 -1.36 16.91 1.81
CA PRO A 23 -1.84 16.41 3.10
C PRO A 23 -0.72 16.19 4.12
N LEU A 24 0.49 15.88 3.67
CA LEU A 24 1.68 15.73 4.49
C LEU A 24 2.84 16.49 3.83
N SER A 25 3.29 17.53 4.49
CA SER A 25 4.46 18.33 4.14
C SER A 25 4.97 19.00 5.42
N PHE A 26 6.27 18.99 5.63
CA PHE A 26 6.87 19.63 6.81
C PHE A 26 7.49 21.00 6.51
N GLY A 27 7.77 21.29 5.24
CA GLY A 27 8.41 22.55 4.87
C GLY A 27 9.78 22.73 5.55
N GLU A 28 10.03 23.93 6.06
CA GLU A 28 11.16 24.18 6.97
C GLU A 28 10.79 23.72 8.38
N TYR A 29 11.55 22.81 8.95
CA TYR A 29 11.27 22.23 10.25
C TYR A 29 12.57 21.95 11.01
N GLY A 30 12.57 22.17 12.34
CA GLY A 30 13.71 21.87 13.21
C GLY A 30 15.00 22.61 12.85
N GLY A 31 14.91 23.80 12.25
CA GLY A 31 16.05 24.57 11.78
C GLY A 31 16.66 24.09 10.46
N LEU A 32 16.04 23.09 9.82
CA LEU A 32 16.49 22.55 8.54
C LEU A 32 15.58 22.99 7.38
N PRO A 33 16.16 23.22 6.20
CA PRO A 33 15.40 23.62 5.02
C PRO A 33 14.47 22.50 4.55
N LYS A 34 13.47 22.86 3.76
CA LYS A 34 12.48 21.97 3.15
C LYS A 34 13.11 20.75 2.45
N ALA A 35 14.25 20.94 1.78
CA ALA A 35 14.98 19.88 1.10
C ALA A 35 15.53 18.76 2.04
N GLN A 36 15.52 19.00 3.36
CA GLN A 36 15.93 18.04 4.38
C GLN A 36 14.76 17.53 5.24
N ASN A 37 13.53 17.75 4.81
CA ASN A 37 12.29 17.33 5.46
C ASN A 37 11.39 16.58 4.48
N GLY A 38 11.93 15.60 3.77
CA GLY A 38 11.19 14.83 2.76
C GLY A 38 10.18 13.86 3.37
N VAL A 39 8.99 13.77 2.75
CA VAL A 39 7.93 12.82 3.13
C VAL A 39 7.54 12.00 1.91
N GLY A 40 7.75 10.68 1.96
CA GLY A 40 7.57 9.81 0.80
C GLY A 40 6.81 8.52 1.07
N ASP A 41 6.60 7.77 -0.02
CA ASP A 41 5.97 6.46 -0.04
C ASP A 41 4.56 6.43 0.61
N PRO A 42 3.60 7.29 0.21
CA PRO A 42 2.32 7.40 0.90
C PRO A 42 1.45 6.14 0.76
N SER A 43 0.66 5.88 1.80
CA SER A 43 -0.44 4.93 1.76
C SER A 43 -1.72 5.59 2.29
N ILE A 44 -2.86 5.32 1.64
CA ILE A 44 -4.15 5.90 1.98
C ILE A 44 -5.10 4.83 2.54
N LEU A 45 -5.93 5.21 3.52
CA LEU A 45 -6.97 4.35 4.10
C LEU A 45 -8.22 5.18 4.38
N VAL A 46 -9.39 4.62 4.11
CA VAL A 46 -10.66 5.19 4.52
C VAL A 46 -11.22 4.37 5.67
N ASP A 47 -11.41 4.99 6.85
CA ASP A 47 -12.20 4.40 7.92
C ASP A 47 -13.68 4.47 7.51
N THR A 48 -14.20 3.36 7.01
CA THR A 48 -15.58 3.25 6.50
C THR A 48 -16.66 3.38 7.58
N LYS A 49 -16.28 3.37 8.87
CA LYS A 49 -17.23 3.55 9.99
C LYS A 49 -17.40 5.02 10.39
N THR A 50 -16.39 5.84 10.11
CA THR A 50 -16.39 7.27 10.49
C THR A 50 -16.22 8.21 9.29
N ASN A 51 -16.04 7.67 8.08
CA ASN A 51 -15.69 8.40 6.85
C ASN A 51 -14.41 9.26 7.01
N THR A 52 -13.48 8.81 7.86
CA THR A 52 -12.20 9.49 8.03
C THR A 52 -11.20 8.94 7.03
N VAL A 53 -10.57 9.81 6.27
CA VAL A 53 -9.47 9.47 5.37
C VAL A 53 -8.15 9.63 6.12
N TRP A 54 -7.32 8.60 6.09
CA TRP A 54 -5.98 8.58 6.68
C TRP A 54 -4.94 8.49 5.57
N VAL A 55 -3.86 9.25 5.72
CA VAL A 55 -2.64 9.10 4.92
C VAL A 55 -1.48 8.87 5.86
N VAL A 56 -0.69 7.85 5.59
CA VAL A 56 0.56 7.54 6.29
C VAL A 56 1.72 7.67 5.32
N ALA A 57 2.86 8.17 5.79
CA ALA A 57 4.08 8.30 5.00
C ALA A 57 5.34 8.25 5.88
N ALA A 58 6.48 7.97 5.27
CA ALA A 58 7.78 8.04 5.93
C ALA A 58 8.37 9.44 5.81
N TRP A 59 8.72 10.05 6.94
CA TRP A 59 9.35 11.37 7.02
C TRP A 59 10.83 11.26 7.39
N THR A 60 11.67 11.91 6.62
CA THR A 60 13.12 12.03 6.89
C THR A 60 13.47 13.45 7.28
N HIS A 61 14.20 13.61 8.40
CA HIS A 61 14.66 14.88 8.90
C HIS A 61 16.19 14.88 9.00
N GLY A 62 16.85 15.80 8.31
CA GLY A 62 18.30 16.00 8.42
C GLY A 62 19.19 14.88 7.89
N MET A 63 18.67 13.94 7.13
CA MET A 63 19.44 12.79 6.58
C MET A 63 20.21 13.15 5.30
N GLY A 64 20.39 14.42 5.02
CA GLY A 64 21.07 14.92 3.83
C GLY A 64 20.34 14.56 2.55
N ASN A 65 21.08 14.25 1.46
CA ASN A 65 20.53 13.88 0.18
C ASN A 65 20.45 12.34 -0.02
N GLN A 66 20.66 11.55 1.01
CA GLN A 66 20.60 10.11 0.94
C GLN A 66 19.15 9.61 1.13
N ARG A 67 18.83 8.51 0.46
CA ARG A 67 17.54 7.84 0.65
C ARG A 67 17.43 7.28 2.06
N ALA A 68 16.28 7.41 2.70
CA ALA A 68 16.00 6.89 4.04
C ALA A 68 16.36 5.41 4.22
N TRP A 69 16.21 4.62 3.16
CA TRP A 69 16.59 3.21 3.12
C TRP A 69 18.03 2.94 3.58
N TRP A 70 18.95 3.85 3.27
CA TRP A 70 20.37 3.72 3.61
C TRP A 70 20.78 4.61 4.78
N SER A 71 20.15 5.76 4.96
CA SER A 71 20.54 6.79 5.91
C SER A 71 19.81 6.71 7.25
N SER A 72 18.71 5.94 7.35
CA SER A 72 18.02 5.71 8.61
C SER A 72 18.79 4.72 9.49
N HIS A 73 18.85 5.00 10.79
CA HIS A 73 19.58 4.23 11.80
C HIS A 73 18.65 3.70 12.89
N PRO A 74 19.10 2.73 13.72
CA PRO A 74 18.37 2.31 14.92
C PRO A 74 18.09 3.45 15.88
N GLY A 75 17.09 3.29 16.72
CA GLY A 75 16.64 4.30 17.69
C GLY A 75 15.34 4.95 17.27
N MET A 76 14.99 6.05 17.98
CA MET A 76 13.76 6.83 17.78
C MET A 76 14.05 8.31 17.49
N ASP A 77 15.32 8.73 17.56
CA ASP A 77 15.73 10.11 17.39
C ASP A 77 15.43 10.60 15.96
N LEU A 78 14.68 11.68 15.87
CA LEU A 78 14.29 12.36 14.64
C LEU A 78 15.47 12.65 13.69
N ASN A 79 16.65 12.99 14.25
CA ASN A 79 17.83 13.34 13.44
C ASN A 79 18.57 12.10 12.87
N HIS A 80 18.24 10.91 13.34
CA HIS A 80 18.96 9.70 12.98
C HIS A 80 18.10 8.59 12.39
N THR A 81 16.79 8.58 12.70
CA THR A 81 15.88 7.55 12.19
C THR A 81 14.67 8.20 11.49
N ALA A 82 14.31 7.66 10.35
CA ALA A 82 13.10 8.09 9.63
C ALA A 82 11.86 7.82 10.49
N GLN A 83 10.91 8.74 10.44
CA GLN A 83 9.70 8.75 11.24
C GLN A 83 8.51 8.29 10.44
N LEU A 84 7.60 7.55 11.05
CA LEU A 84 6.32 7.19 10.46
C LEU A 84 5.26 8.20 10.92
N VAL A 85 4.66 8.91 9.96
CA VAL A 85 3.74 10.00 10.24
C VAL A 85 2.40 9.80 9.54
N LEU A 86 1.34 10.23 10.22
CA LEU A 86 -0.04 10.19 9.73
C LEU A 86 -0.61 11.61 9.58
N ALA A 87 -1.53 11.77 8.65
CA ALA A 87 -2.50 12.86 8.67
C ALA A 87 -3.90 12.29 8.42
N LYS A 88 -4.93 12.97 8.93
CA LYS A 88 -6.34 12.57 8.72
C LYS A 88 -7.19 13.72 8.22
N SER A 89 -8.19 13.36 7.44
CA SER A 89 -9.25 14.23 6.96
C SER A 89 -10.62 13.67 7.36
N THR A 90 -11.53 14.54 7.78
CA THR A 90 -12.93 14.19 8.10
C THR A 90 -13.92 14.88 7.16
N ASP A 91 -13.44 15.46 6.06
CA ASP A 91 -14.20 16.23 5.08
C ASP A 91 -13.84 15.84 3.64
N ASP A 92 -13.65 14.53 3.40
CA ASP A 92 -13.34 13.93 2.10
C ASP A 92 -12.02 14.46 1.47
N GLY A 93 -10.99 14.67 2.29
CA GLY A 93 -9.68 15.10 1.82
C GLY A 93 -9.57 16.59 1.46
N LYS A 94 -10.56 17.41 1.85
CA LYS A 94 -10.51 18.87 1.61
C LYS A 94 -9.52 19.55 2.55
N THR A 95 -9.58 19.21 3.84
CA THR A 95 -8.63 19.68 4.85
C THR A 95 -8.01 18.51 5.61
N TRP A 96 -6.84 18.74 6.17
CA TRP A 96 -6.02 17.70 6.82
C TRP A 96 -5.55 18.16 8.20
N SER A 97 -5.43 17.22 9.11
CA SER A 97 -4.84 17.46 10.43
C SER A 97 -3.36 17.83 10.29
N LYS A 98 -2.79 18.39 11.35
CA LYS A 98 -1.34 18.41 11.51
C LYS A 98 -0.79 16.98 11.48
N PRO A 99 0.48 16.77 11.05
CA PRO A 99 1.12 15.47 11.10
C PRO A 99 1.12 14.88 12.51
N ILE A 100 0.85 13.59 12.61
CA ILE A 100 0.84 12.79 13.84
C ILE A 100 1.98 11.78 13.73
N ASN A 101 3.00 11.90 14.54
CA ASN A 101 4.10 10.96 14.58
C ASN A 101 3.71 9.74 15.41
N ILE A 102 3.80 8.55 14.81
CA ILE A 102 3.47 7.27 15.45
C ILE A 102 4.66 6.32 15.56
N THR A 103 5.86 6.79 15.27
CA THR A 103 7.08 5.97 15.24
C THR A 103 7.27 5.17 16.53
N GLU A 104 7.17 5.86 17.68
CA GLU A 104 7.36 5.22 19.00
C GLU A 104 6.29 4.18 19.35
N GLN A 105 5.14 4.19 18.65
CA GLN A 105 4.07 3.21 18.88
C GLN A 105 4.31 1.89 18.14
N VAL A 106 5.03 1.91 17.00
CA VAL A 106 5.09 0.78 16.08
C VAL A 106 6.49 0.33 15.70
N LYS A 107 7.51 1.18 15.84
CA LYS A 107 8.89 0.83 15.51
C LYS A 107 9.61 0.19 16.70
N ASP A 108 10.28 -0.93 16.46
CA ASP A 108 11.27 -1.43 17.42
C ASP A 108 12.55 -0.57 17.35
N PRO A 109 13.11 -0.12 18.47
CA PRO A 109 14.31 0.73 18.48
C PRO A 109 15.55 0.07 17.88
N SER A 110 15.60 -1.25 17.75
CA SER A 110 16.69 -1.96 17.08
C SER A 110 16.63 -1.92 15.54
N TRP A 111 15.45 -1.57 14.96
CA TRP A 111 15.30 -1.51 13.51
C TRP A 111 15.93 -0.25 12.92
N TYR A 112 16.50 -0.40 11.74
CA TYR A 112 17.06 0.72 10.99
C TYR A 112 16.00 1.63 10.39
N PHE A 113 14.91 1.05 9.86
CA PHE A 113 13.88 1.79 9.16
C PHE A 113 12.53 1.10 9.31
N LEU A 114 11.47 1.87 9.43
CA LEU A 114 10.08 1.41 9.35
C LEU A 114 9.33 2.35 8.42
N LEU A 115 8.60 1.79 7.46
CA LEU A 115 7.67 2.53 6.61
C LEU A 115 6.46 1.64 6.28
N GLN A 116 5.41 2.26 5.75
CA GLN A 116 4.24 1.57 5.26
C GLN A 116 4.49 0.91 3.89
N GLY A 117 3.64 -0.02 3.49
CA GLY A 117 3.52 -0.42 2.09
C GLY A 117 2.84 0.72 1.32
N PRO A 118 3.46 1.28 0.26
CA PRO A 118 2.83 2.34 -0.53
C PRO A 118 1.56 1.81 -1.20
N GLY A 119 0.58 2.69 -1.42
CA GLY A 119 -0.70 2.36 -2.00
C GLY A 119 -1.86 2.52 -1.02
N ARG A 120 -2.37 1.45 -0.41
CA ARG A 120 -3.54 1.55 0.46
C ARG A 120 -3.52 0.62 1.67
N GLY A 121 -4.17 1.09 2.75
CA GLY A 121 -4.65 0.28 3.86
C GLY A 121 -6.13 -0.08 3.69
N ILE A 122 -6.67 -0.77 4.70
CA ILE A 122 -8.07 -1.20 4.74
C ILE A 122 -8.73 -0.92 6.10
N THR A 123 -10.05 -0.83 6.09
CA THR A 123 -10.89 -0.99 7.29
C THR A 123 -11.45 -2.40 7.26
N MET A 124 -11.15 -3.19 8.28
CA MET A 124 -11.70 -4.55 8.42
C MET A 124 -13.19 -4.51 8.73
N SER A 125 -13.86 -5.64 8.56
CA SER A 125 -15.30 -5.81 8.84
C SER A 125 -15.68 -5.44 10.27
N ASP A 126 -14.81 -5.70 11.26
CA ASP A 126 -14.97 -5.31 12.67
C ASP A 126 -14.64 -3.83 12.92
N GLY A 127 -14.12 -3.13 11.93
CA GLY A 127 -13.72 -1.73 11.97
C GLY A 127 -12.27 -1.48 12.38
N THR A 128 -11.45 -2.50 12.55
CA THR A 128 -10.00 -2.35 12.73
C THR A 128 -9.37 -1.72 11.49
N LEU A 129 -8.54 -0.70 11.68
CA LEU A 129 -7.77 -0.07 10.61
C LEU A 129 -6.45 -0.81 10.45
N VAL A 130 -6.06 -1.13 9.21
CA VAL A 130 -4.84 -1.87 8.93
C VAL A 130 -4.07 -1.23 7.77
N PHE A 131 -2.78 -0.98 7.98
CA PHE A 131 -1.84 -0.66 6.90
C PHE A 131 -0.81 -1.78 6.74
N PRO A 132 -0.44 -2.16 5.52
CA PRO A 132 0.75 -2.96 5.30
C PRO A 132 2.00 -2.15 5.68
N THR A 133 3.03 -2.83 6.17
CA THR A 133 4.30 -2.21 6.59
C THR A 133 5.48 -2.99 6.05
N GLN A 134 6.63 -2.32 6.02
CA GLN A 134 7.92 -2.93 5.80
C GLN A 134 8.95 -2.28 6.74
N PHE A 135 9.91 -3.05 7.21
CA PHE A 135 10.96 -2.56 8.07
C PHE A 135 12.30 -3.24 7.78
N ILE A 136 13.39 -2.54 8.08
CA ILE A 136 14.75 -3.08 8.02
C ILE A 136 15.15 -3.40 9.46
N ASP A 137 15.34 -4.67 9.75
CA ASP A 137 15.70 -5.15 11.09
C ASP A 137 17.14 -4.85 11.48
N SER A 138 17.54 -5.27 12.69
CA SER A 138 18.88 -5.07 13.25
C SER A 138 20.00 -5.76 12.46
N THR A 139 19.67 -6.70 11.58
CA THR A 139 20.59 -7.40 10.68
C THR A 139 20.64 -6.82 9.27
N ARG A 140 19.95 -5.70 9.06
CA ARG A 140 19.78 -5.05 7.75
C ARG A 140 18.96 -5.86 6.74
N VAL A 141 18.16 -6.81 7.21
CA VAL A 141 17.24 -7.56 6.35
C VAL A 141 15.89 -6.86 6.31
N PRO A 142 15.31 -6.60 5.13
CA PRO A 142 13.96 -6.07 5.02
C PRO A 142 12.91 -7.14 5.28
N ASN A 143 11.83 -6.76 5.94
CA ASN A 143 10.74 -7.64 6.34
C ASN A 143 9.40 -6.93 6.15
N ALA A 144 8.37 -7.63 5.69
CA ALA A 144 7.02 -7.09 5.57
C ALA A 144 6.11 -7.61 6.70
N GLY A 145 5.16 -6.79 7.10
CA GLY A 145 4.15 -7.07 8.11
C GLY A 145 2.96 -6.13 7.97
N ILE A 146 2.24 -5.94 9.06
CA ILE A 146 1.11 -5.00 9.15
C ILE A 146 1.18 -4.21 10.44
N MET A 147 0.68 -2.97 10.42
CA MET A 147 0.29 -2.23 11.61
C MET A 147 -1.23 -2.04 11.63
N TYR A 148 -1.80 -1.97 12.81
CA TYR A 148 -3.25 -1.85 12.98
C TYR A 148 -3.65 -0.94 14.13
N SER A 149 -4.90 -0.45 14.09
CA SER A 149 -5.54 0.32 15.13
C SER A 149 -6.95 -0.21 15.39
N LYS A 150 -7.28 -0.52 16.64
CA LYS A 150 -8.63 -0.93 17.08
C LYS A 150 -9.46 0.22 17.65
N ASP A 151 -8.88 1.40 17.77
CA ASP A 151 -9.45 2.58 18.43
C ASP A 151 -9.58 3.81 17.51
N ARG A 152 -9.79 3.53 16.21
CA ARG A 152 -9.98 4.56 15.18
C ARG A 152 -8.77 5.46 15.00
N GLY A 153 -7.58 4.88 14.97
CA GLY A 153 -6.33 5.59 14.70
C GLY A 153 -5.78 6.41 15.88
N LYS A 154 -6.29 6.22 17.10
CA LYS A 154 -5.73 6.86 18.29
C LYS A 154 -4.41 6.21 18.70
N THR A 155 -4.37 4.88 18.67
CA THR A 155 -3.15 4.09 18.90
C THR A 155 -2.93 3.07 17.80
N TRP A 156 -1.67 2.80 17.51
CA TRP A 156 -1.24 1.85 16.49
C TRP A 156 -0.33 0.79 17.09
N LYS A 157 -0.44 -0.42 16.59
CA LYS A 157 0.36 -1.56 17.02
C LYS A 157 0.88 -2.33 15.81
N MET A 158 1.99 -3.01 16.00
CA MET A 158 2.57 -3.96 15.07
C MET A 158 3.03 -5.19 15.84
N HIS A 159 2.90 -6.37 15.23
CA HIS A 159 3.38 -7.62 15.77
C HIS A 159 4.55 -8.17 14.95
N ASN A 160 4.50 -9.43 14.57
CA ASN A 160 5.60 -10.12 13.90
C ASN A 160 5.60 -9.85 12.39
N MET A 161 6.74 -10.00 11.75
CA MET A 161 6.87 -10.03 10.31
C MET A 161 6.16 -11.25 9.71
N ALA A 162 5.61 -11.08 8.51
CA ALA A 162 5.02 -12.19 7.77
C ALA A 162 6.08 -13.04 7.05
N ARG A 163 7.10 -12.40 6.50
CA ARG A 163 8.20 -13.07 5.81
C ARG A 163 9.42 -12.17 5.75
N THR A 164 10.58 -12.78 5.94
CA THR A 164 11.88 -12.11 5.78
C THR A 164 12.25 -11.90 4.31
N ASN A 165 13.10 -10.92 4.04
CA ASN A 165 13.56 -10.50 2.72
C ASN A 165 12.40 -10.16 1.76
N THR A 166 11.40 -9.46 2.31
CA THR A 166 10.25 -8.91 1.59
C THR A 166 10.11 -7.43 1.90
N THR A 167 9.46 -6.69 1.02
CA THR A 167 9.30 -5.25 1.12
C THR A 167 7.84 -4.84 0.91
N GLU A 168 7.58 -3.93 0.00
CA GLU A 168 6.27 -3.35 -0.29
C GLU A 168 5.17 -4.42 -0.39
N ALA A 169 4.18 -4.31 0.47
CA ALA A 169 3.11 -5.28 0.59
C ALA A 169 1.74 -4.62 0.46
N GLN A 170 0.75 -5.43 0.15
CA GLN A 170 -0.67 -5.05 0.13
C GLN A 170 -1.46 -6.01 1.00
N VAL A 171 -2.46 -5.48 1.71
CA VAL A 171 -3.30 -6.24 2.63
C VAL A 171 -4.75 -6.25 2.15
N ALA A 172 -5.40 -7.40 2.27
CA ALA A 172 -6.85 -7.54 2.05
C ALA A 172 -7.45 -8.44 3.15
N GLU A 173 -8.65 -8.11 3.62
CA GLU A 173 -9.45 -9.01 4.44
C GLU A 173 -10.21 -9.94 3.49
N ILE A 174 -9.85 -11.21 3.45
CA ILE A 174 -10.42 -12.22 2.52
C ILE A 174 -11.58 -13.00 3.12
N GLU A 175 -11.74 -12.96 4.42
CA GLU A 175 -12.85 -13.41 5.23
C GLU A 175 -12.87 -12.55 6.50
N PRO A 176 -14.01 -12.40 7.20
CA PRO A 176 -14.05 -11.65 8.45
C PRO A 176 -12.97 -12.10 9.44
N GLY A 177 -12.07 -11.18 9.79
CA GLY A 177 -10.94 -11.44 10.68
C GLY A 177 -9.74 -12.16 10.06
N VAL A 178 -9.77 -12.49 8.76
CA VAL A 178 -8.67 -13.17 8.06
C VAL A 178 -8.02 -12.23 7.06
N LEU A 179 -6.77 -11.87 7.32
CA LEU A 179 -5.99 -10.99 6.47
C LEU A 179 -5.02 -11.76 5.59
N MET A 180 -5.01 -11.43 4.30
CA MET A 180 -3.98 -11.82 3.35
C MET A 180 -3.00 -10.67 3.17
N LEU A 181 -1.71 -10.93 3.32
CA LEU A 181 -0.62 -10.03 3.00
C LEU A 181 0.11 -10.54 1.75
N ASN A 182 0.06 -9.75 0.67
CA ASN A 182 0.73 -10.02 -0.59
C ASN A 182 1.98 -9.14 -0.68
N MET A 183 3.15 -9.75 -0.69
CA MET A 183 4.44 -9.10 -0.46
C MET A 183 5.32 -9.13 -1.71
N ARG A 184 6.00 -8.00 -1.99
CA ARG A 184 7.12 -7.94 -2.91
C ARG A 184 8.27 -8.76 -2.32
N ASP A 185 8.63 -9.85 -2.99
CA ASP A 185 9.71 -10.75 -2.53
C ASP A 185 11.01 -10.39 -3.24
N ASN A 186 12.02 -9.96 -2.47
CA ASN A 186 13.32 -9.57 -3.03
C ASN A 186 14.11 -10.74 -3.65
N ARG A 187 13.64 -11.97 -3.48
CA ARG A 187 14.17 -13.15 -4.18
C ARG A 187 13.73 -13.20 -5.63
N GLY A 188 12.73 -12.41 -6.00
CA GLY A 188 12.21 -12.29 -7.36
C GLY A 188 11.40 -13.49 -7.84
N GLY A 189 10.89 -13.37 -9.05
CA GLY A 189 10.16 -14.39 -9.79
C GLY A 189 8.67 -14.47 -9.46
N SER A 190 8.26 -14.36 -8.20
CA SER A 190 6.86 -14.43 -7.80
C SER A 190 6.60 -13.74 -6.45
N ARG A 191 5.37 -13.28 -6.25
CA ARG A 191 4.89 -12.68 -5.00
C ARG A 191 4.91 -13.70 -3.86
N ALA A 192 5.30 -13.26 -2.66
CA ALA A 192 5.09 -14.03 -1.45
C ALA A 192 3.74 -13.66 -0.82
N ILE A 193 3.01 -14.65 -0.32
CA ILE A 193 1.67 -14.45 0.23
C ILE A 193 1.56 -15.18 1.57
N ALA A 194 1.11 -14.47 2.60
CA ALA A 194 0.88 -15.01 3.93
C ALA A 194 -0.49 -14.59 4.48
N ILE A 195 -1.01 -15.41 5.40
CA ILE A 195 -2.31 -15.23 6.06
C ILE A 195 -2.10 -15.07 7.55
N THR A 196 -2.85 -14.14 8.16
CA THR A 196 -2.96 -14.02 9.61
C THR A 196 -4.43 -13.96 10.04
N LYS A 197 -4.73 -14.47 11.25
CA LYS A 197 -6.05 -14.41 11.90
C LYS A 197 -6.01 -13.69 13.24
N ASP A 198 -4.85 -13.19 13.62
CA ASP A 198 -4.54 -12.58 14.92
C ASP A 198 -3.78 -11.24 14.76
N LEU A 199 -4.03 -10.53 13.65
CA LEU A 199 -3.43 -9.23 13.35
C LEU A 199 -1.90 -9.25 13.31
N GLY A 200 -1.31 -10.37 12.86
CA GLY A 200 0.12 -10.50 12.64
C GLY A 200 0.90 -11.06 13.82
N GLU A 201 0.24 -11.57 14.87
CA GLU A 201 0.93 -12.34 15.91
C GLU A 201 1.51 -13.63 15.33
N THR A 202 0.73 -14.32 14.50
CA THR A 202 1.18 -15.49 13.74
C THR A 202 0.85 -15.38 12.25
N TRP A 203 1.66 -16.04 11.43
CA TRP A 203 1.51 -16.05 9.99
C TRP A 203 1.62 -17.46 9.43
N THR A 204 0.80 -17.76 8.44
CA THR A 204 0.83 -19.01 7.66
C THR A 204 1.04 -18.68 6.19
N GLU A 205 1.96 -19.34 5.52
CA GLU A 205 2.16 -19.17 4.08
C GLU A 205 0.94 -19.67 3.31
N HIS A 206 0.43 -18.84 2.38
CA HIS A 206 -0.69 -19.22 1.52
C HIS A 206 -0.23 -20.21 0.45
N PRO A 207 -1.03 -21.23 0.07
CA PRO A 207 -0.63 -22.25 -0.91
C PRO A 207 -0.19 -21.70 -2.27
N SER A 208 -0.74 -20.55 -2.71
CA SER A 208 -0.33 -19.91 -3.97
C SER A 208 0.92 -19.03 -3.86
N SER A 209 1.48 -18.89 -2.65
CA SER A 209 2.70 -18.10 -2.41
C SER A 209 3.85 -18.62 -3.24
N ARG A 210 4.60 -17.71 -3.85
CA ARG A 210 5.78 -17.98 -4.67
C ARG A 210 5.52 -18.81 -5.94
N GLN A 211 4.25 -18.94 -6.35
CA GLN A 211 3.83 -19.79 -7.49
C GLN A 211 2.88 -19.07 -8.45
N ALA A 212 1.81 -18.43 -7.95
CA ALA A 212 0.69 -18.02 -8.79
C ALA A 212 0.83 -16.62 -9.42
N LEU A 213 1.58 -15.71 -8.79
CA LEU A 213 1.68 -14.33 -9.21
C LEU A 213 3.13 -13.97 -9.52
N GLN A 214 3.52 -14.07 -10.79
CA GLN A 214 4.86 -13.65 -11.22
C GLN A 214 5.08 -12.15 -11.01
N GLU A 215 6.32 -11.77 -10.67
CA GLU A 215 6.69 -10.38 -10.46
C GLU A 215 8.19 -10.11 -10.73
N PRO A 216 8.55 -8.89 -11.14
CA PRO A 216 9.94 -8.49 -11.37
C PRO A 216 10.57 -7.75 -10.17
N VAL A 217 10.20 -8.08 -8.94
CA VAL A 217 10.55 -7.32 -7.73
C VAL A 217 10.01 -5.89 -7.82
N CYS A 218 8.69 -5.75 -7.85
CA CYS A 218 7.98 -4.48 -7.96
C CYS A 218 6.81 -4.43 -6.97
N MET A 219 6.37 -3.21 -6.61
CA MET A 219 5.13 -2.98 -5.90
C MET A 219 3.94 -3.49 -6.71
N ALA A 220 2.86 -3.83 -6.05
CA ALA A 220 1.62 -4.31 -6.64
C ALA A 220 0.41 -3.70 -5.90
N SER A 221 -0.79 -3.93 -6.38
CA SER A 221 -2.03 -3.61 -5.66
C SER A 221 -2.88 -4.85 -5.48
N LEU A 222 -3.53 -4.97 -4.32
CA LEU A 222 -4.48 -6.03 -3.99
C LEU A 222 -5.71 -5.42 -3.33
N ILE A 223 -6.90 -5.76 -3.82
CA ILE A 223 -8.17 -5.42 -3.16
C ILE A 223 -9.09 -6.63 -3.12
N HIS A 224 -9.87 -6.74 -2.05
CA HIS A 224 -11.02 -7.65 -1.96
C HIS A 224 -12.30 -6.85 -2.24
N VAL A 225 -13.18 -7.42 -3.04
CA VAL A 225 -14.49 -6.86 -3.38
C VAL A 225 -15.54 -7.89 -2.99
N ASP A 226 -16.31 -7.57 -1.94
CA ASP A 226 -17.40 -8.43 -1.46
C ASP A 226 -18.46 -8.66 -2.56
N ALA A 227 -19.10 -9.81 -2.54
CA ALA A 227 -20.17 -10.18 -3.48
C ALA A 227 -21.30 -9.14 -3.54
N LYS A 228 -21.68 -8.57 -2.40
CA LYS A 228 -22.74 -7.53 -2.30
C LYS A 228 -22.36 -6.18 -2.95
N ASP A 229 -21.06 -5.95 -3.14
CA ASP A 229 -20.48 -4.67 -3.58
C ASP A 229 -20.07 -4.67 -5.05
N ASN A 230 -20.41 -5.75 -5.80
CA ASN A 230 -20.20 -5.82 -7.24
C ASN A 230 -21.39 -6.46 -7.98
N ILE A 231 -21.49 -6.20 -9.29
CA ILE A 231 -22.61 -6.67 -10.14
C ILE A 231 -22.60 -8.18 -10.40
N LEU A 232 -21.44 -8.83 -10.27
CA LEU A 232 -21.31 -10.26 -10.50
C LEU A 232 -21.80 -11.10 -9.32
N ASN A 233 -22.06 -10.46 -8.16
CA ASN A 233 -22.43 -11.10 -6.90
C ASN A 233 -21.48 -12.23 -6.49
N LYS A 234 -20.17 -12.04 -6.72
CA LYS A 234 -19.09 -12.95 -6.37
C LYS A 234 -18.08 -12.27 -5.46
N ASP A 235 -17.49 -13.01 -4.53
CA ASP A 235 -16.31 -12.54 -3.80
C ASP A 235 -15.11 -12.57 -4.74
N ILE A 236 -14.44 -11.42 -4.90
CA ILE A 236 -13.38 -11.24 -5.89
C ILE A 236 -12.14 -10.66 -5.22
N LEU A 237 -10.99 -11.27 -5.43
CA LEU A 237 -9.72 -10.59 -5.25
C LEU A 237 -9.26 -10.01 -6.60
N LEU A 238 -8.96 -8.72 -6.63
CA LEU A 238 -8.32 -8.06 -7.76
C LEU A 238 -6.88 -7.74 -7.39
N PHE A 239 -5.99 -8.06 -8.31
CA PHE A 239 -4.55 -7.83 -8.17
C PHE A 239 -4.00 -7.14 -9.42
N SER A 240 -3.10 -6.16 -9.27
CA SER A 240 -2.42 -5.53 -10.40
C SER A 240 -0.93 -5.40 -10.16
N ASN A 241 -0.14 -5.71 -11.18
CA ASN A 241 1.31 -5.58 -11.18
C ASN A 241 1.90 -5.65 -12.61
N PRO A 242 3.21 -5.37 -12.78
CA PRO A 242 3.93 -5.83 -13.96
C PRO A 242 3.91 -7.36 -14.04
N ASN A 243 3.21 -7.92 -15.02
CA ASN A 243 3.02 -9.37 -15.19
C ASN A 243 4.21 -9.99 -15.94
N THR A 244 5.39 -9.88 -15.38
CA THR A 244 6.66 -10.35 -15.93
C THR A 244 7.61 -10.72 -14.81
N THR A 245 8.71 -11.37 -15.10
CA THR A 245 9.79 -11.67 -14.14
C THR A 245 11.01 -10.76 -14.32
N LYS A 246 11.03 -9.92 -15.38
CA LYS A 246 12.11 -8.98 -15.69
C LYS A 246 11.55 -7.69 -16.28
N GLY A 247 12.09 -6.55 -15.86
CA GLY A 247 11.62 -5.24 -16.26
C GLY A 247 10.30 -4.87 -15.55
N ARG A 248 9.72 -3.73 -15.90
CA ARG A 248 8.44 -3.26 -15.35
C ARG A 248 7.47 -2.95 -16.47
N ASN A 249 7.08 -3.98 -17.18
CA ASN A 249 6.20 -3.97 -18.34
C ASN A 249 5.03 -4.93 -18.13
N HIS A 250 4.09 -5.00 -19.08
CA HIS A 250 2.90 -5.85 -19.02
C HIS A 250 2.04 -5.57 -17.78
N ILE A 251 1.75 -4.29 -17.49
CA ILE A 251 0.82 -3.93 -16.41
C ILE A 251 -0.50 -4.63 -16.63
N THR A 252 -0.86 -5.51 -15.71
CA THR A 252 -2.01 -6.42 -15.86
C THR A 252 -2.86 -6.40 -14.60
N ILE A 253 -4.18 -6.34 -14.75
CA ILE A 253 -5.15 -6.65 -13.70
C ILE A 253 -5.51 -8.11 -13.80
N LYS A 254 -5.57 -8.80 -12.66
CA LYS A 254 -5.95 -10.20 -12.53
C LYS A 254 -7.05 -10.34 -11.50
N ALA A 255 -7.96 -11.29 -11.70
CA ALA A 255 -8.99 -11.62 -10.73
C ALA A 255 -8.87 -13.07 -10.26
N SER A 256 -9.13 -13.29 -8.97
CA SER A 256 -9.31 -14.60 -8.36
C SER A 256 -10.69 -14.67 -7.73
N LEU A 257 -11.40 -15.78 -7.95
CA LEU A 257 -12.74 -16.06 -7.43
C LEU A 257 -12.73 -17.10 -6.30
N ASP A 258 -11.54 -17.51 -5.86
CA ASP A 258 -11.30 -18.55 -4.88
C ASP A 258 -10.30 -18.11 -3.79
N LYS A 259 -10.36 -16.81 -3.39
CA LYS A 259 -9.53 -16.25 -2.32
C LYS A 259 -8.02 -16.32 -2.60
N GLY A 260 -7.64 -16.21 -3.88
CA GLY A 260 -6.24 -16.16 -4.30
C GLY A 260 -5.57 -17.51 -4.50
N PHE A 261 -6.32 -18.63 -4.47
CA PHE A 261 -5.75 -19.94 -4.79
C PHE A 261 -5.39 -20.04 -6.26
N THR A 262 -6.27 -19.54 -7.15
CA THR A 262 -6.01 -19.52 -8.60
C THR A 262 -6.21 -18.12 -9.20
N TRP A 263 -5.46 -17.83 -10.26
CA TRP A 263 -5.47 -16.59 -11.03
C TRP A 263 -5.50 -16.97 -12.52
N LEU A 264 -6.68 -17.32 -13.00
CA LEU A 264 -6.86 -17.91 -14.32
C LEU A 264 -6.52 -16.89 -15.43
N PRO A 265 -5.90 -17.35 -16.56
CA PRO A 265 -5.56 -16.48 -17.68
C PRO A 265 -6.76 -15.74 -18.29
N GLU A 266 -7.94 -16.36 -18.33
CA GLU A 266 -9.20 -15.78 -18.80
C GLU A 266 -9.74 -14.65 -17.89
N HIS A 267 -9.27 -14.57 -16.66
CA HIS A 267 -9.60 -13.50 -15.69
C HIS A 267 -8.46 -12.47 -15.57
N GLN A 268 -7.83 -12.14 -16.69
CA GLN A 268 -6.75 -11.16 -16.74
C GLN A 268 -6.96 -10.14 -17.86
N LEU A 269 -6.58 -8.90 -17.61
CA LEU A 269 -6.58 -7.83 -18.60
C LEU A 269 -5.25 -7.08 -18.55
N MET A 270 -4.48 -7.14 -19.64
CA MET A 270 -3.28 -6.35 -19.82
C MET A 270 -3.66 -4.93 -20.23
N LEU A 271 -3.08 -3.93 -19.56
CA LEU A 271 -3.36 -2.51 -19.78
C LEU A 271 -2.25 -1.79 -20.54
N ASP A 272 -1.00 -2.16 -20.28
CA ASP A 272 0.19 -1.53 -20.85
C ASP A 272 1.29 -2.56 -21.01
N GLU A 273 1.70 -2.81 -22.25
CA GLU A 273 2.71 -3.82 -22.59
C GLU A 273 4.13 -3.29 -22.44
N ALA A 274 4.31 -1.97 -22.59
CA ALA A 274 5.63 -1.36 -22.65
C ALA A 274 6.24 -1.12 -21.27
N GLU A 275 7.53 -0.80 -21.25
CA GLU A 275 8.28 -0.53 -20.01
C GLU A 275 7.84 0.79 -19.38
N GLY A 276 7.60 0.76 -18.06
CA GLY A 276 7.23 1.91 -17.23
C GLY A 276 7.90 1.86 -15.86
N TRP A 277 7.33 2.57 -14.87
CA TRP A 277 7.81 2.51 -13.48
C TRP A 277 7.13 1.40 -12.68
N GLY A 278 5.91 0.98 -13.08
CA GLY A 278 5.27 -0.28 -12.71
C GLY A 278 4.44 -0.30 -11.43
N TYR A 279 4.40 0.77 -10.65
CA TYR A 279 3.53 0.84 -9.47
C TYR A 279 2.07 1.02 -9.88
N SER A 280 1.16 0.45 -9.11
CA SER A 280 -0.27 0.54 -9.38
C SER A 280 -1.10 0.55 -8.10
N CYS A 281 -2.31 1.13 -8.17
CA CYS A 281 -3.26 1.15 -7.07
C CYS A 281 -4.69 1.01 -7.60
N LEU A 282 -5.39 -0.03 -7.13
CA LEU A 282 -6.76 -0.39 -7.51
C LEU A 282 -7.79 0.18 -6.52
N THR A 283 -8.97 0.50 -7.03
CA THR A 283 -10.17 0.78 -6.24
C THR A 283 -11.42 0.43 -7.02
N MET A 284 -12.57 0.24 -6.35
CA MET A 284 -13.86 0.25 -7.02
C MET A 284 -14.37 1.69 -7.11
N ILE A 285 -14.81 2.12 -8.29
CA ILE A 285 -15.49 3.40 -8.51
C ILE A 285 -16.97 3.24 -8.18
N ASP A 286 -17.55 2.16 -8.64
CA ASP A 286 -18.92 1.72 -8.42
C ASP A 286 -18.97 0.17 -8.48
N LYS A 287 -20.17 -0.42 -8.45
CA LYS A 287 -20.34 -1.88 -8.48
C LYS A 287 -19.87 -2.55 -9.77
N GLU A 288 -19.69 -1.80 -10.85
CA GLU A 288 -19.35 -2.31 -12.18
C GLU A 288 -17.93 -1.93 -12.62
N THR A 289 -17.38 -0.86 -12.04
CA THR A 289 -16.22 -0.18 -12.58
C THR A 289 -15.07 -0.15 -11.60
N ILE A 290 -13.93 -0.65 -12.05
CA ILE A 290 -12.65 -0.59 -11.36
C ILE A 290 -11.93 0.70 -11.80
N GLY A 291 -11.40 1.46 -10.84
CA GLY A 291 -10.41 2.49 -11.08
C GLY A 291 -9.01 1.95 -10.80
N ILE A 292 -8.08 2.22 -11.70
CA ILE A 292 -6.66 1.98 -11.48
C ILE A 292 -5.84 3.22 -11.77
N LEU A 293 -4.98 3.58 -10.81
CA LEU A 293 -3.87 4.49 -11.03
C LEU A 293 -2.61 3.65 -11.20
N TYR A 294 -1.80 3.92 -12.22
CA TYR A 294 -0.55 3.19 -12.42
C TYR A 294 0.51 4.05 -13.12
N GLU A 295 1.75 3.74 -12.87
CA GLU A 295 2.93 4.31 -13.53
C GLU A 295 3.12 3.61 -14.86
N SER A 296 2.65 4.26 -15.93
CA SER A 296 2.59 3.69 -17.28
C SER A 296 3.87 3.93 -18.09
N SER A 297 3.90 3.38 -19.30
CA SER A 297 4.95 3.63 -20.29
C SER A 297 4.87 5.02 -20.93
N VAL A 298 3.72 5.70 -20.85
CA VAL A 298 3.46 6.98 -21.53
C VAL A 298 3.35 8.17 -20.58
N ALA A 299 3.17 7.95 -19.28
CA ALA A 299 3.03 9.02 -18.29
C ALA A 299 3.48 8.53 -16.90
N HIS A 300 3.88 9.47 -16.04
CA HIS A 300 4.27 9.13 -14.66
C HIS A 300 3.10 8.52 -13.88
N ILE A 301 1.88 8.98 -14.10
CA ILE A 301 0.67 8.39 -13.51
C ILE A 301 -0.44 8.43 -14.56
N THR A 302 -1.04 7.28 -14.84
CA THR A 302 -2.20 7.11 -15.70
C THR A 302 -3.38 6.62 -14.87
N PHE A 303 -4.56 7.19 -15.08
CA PHE A 303 -5.82 6.69 -14.52
C PHE A 303 -6.64 6.03 -15.62
N GLN A 304 -7.20 4.86 -15.34
CA GLN A 304 -8.17 4.19 -16.19
C GLN A 304 -9.37 3.70 -15.38
N ALA A 305 -10.56 3.78 -15.98
CA ALA A 305 -11.80 3.18 -15.50
C ALA A 305 -12.13 1.99 -16.39
N ILE A 306 -12.25 0.80 -15.80
CA ILE A 306 -12.34 -0.49 -16.49
C ILE A 306 -13.57 -1.23 -15.97
N LYS A 307 -14.36 -1.81 -16.87
CA LYS A 307 -15.50 -2.64 -16.45
C LYS A 307 -15.02 -3.95 -15.84
N LEU A 308 -15.64 -4.35 -14.73
CA LEU A 308 -15.34 -5.61 -14.07
C LEU A 308 -15.54 -6.82 -15.01
N THR A 309 -16.52 -6.73 -15.91
CA THR A 309 -16.83 -7.74 -16.94
C THR A 309 -15.77 -7.84 -18.04
N ASP A 310 -14.90 -6.85 -18.21
CA ASP A 310 -13.77 -6.95 -19.15
C ASP A 310 -12.65 -7.83 -18.60
N ILE A 311 -12.61 -8.02 -17.28
CA ILE A 311 -11.62 -8.86 -16.59
C ILE A 311 -12.20 -10.25 -16.34
N ILE A 312 -13.42 -10.33 -15.80
CA ILE A 312 -14.10 -11.59 -15.47
C ILE A 312 -15.14 -11.85 -16.55
N LYS A 313 -14.80 -12.72 -17.48
CA LYS A 313 -15.70 -13.20 -18.53
C LYS A 313 -16.50 -14.39 -18.01
N GLU A 314 -17.82 -14.37 -18.22
CA GLU A 314 -18.72 -15.52 -17.95
C GLU A 314 -18.54 -16.63 -18.97
#